data_85087abbd10df5ab9490ee91ffd8f916
#
_entry.id   85087abbd10df5ab9490ee91ffd8f916
#
_cell.length_a   1.000
_cell.length_b   1.000
_cell.length_c   1.000
_cell.angle_alpha   90.00
_cell.angle_beta   90.00
_cell.angle_gamma   90.00
#
_symmetry.space_group_name_H-M   'P 1'
#
loop_
_entity.id
_entity.type
_entity.pdbx_description
1 polymer ?
#
loop_
_entity_poly.entity_id
_entity_poly.type
_entity_poly.pdbx_seq_one_letter_code
_entity_poly.pdbx_strand_id
1 'polypeptide(L)'
;MSLESLLVQLRADRSFMRDVAAWERVPARPAQTAAFPSTLDQRLIDVIRLHGIDQLYTHQAAAIESVARGEHVVVVTSTASGKTLCYNLPVLNALRHEPTATALYLFPTKALANDQLVNLQSLISDLDPALSARTYDGDTPRDRRKSARGAGGVLITNPDMLHTGILPHHTQWTSLFQSLRYIVIDELHTYRGIFG
;
A
#
# COMPACT_ATOMS: atom_id res chain seq x y z
N MET A 1 -16.73 30.39 -3.30
CA MET A 1 -15.59 31.08 -3.95
C MET A 1 -14.77 29.97 -4.65
N SER A 2 -14.47 30.11 -5.94
CA SER A 2 -13.62 29.16 -6.63
C SER A 2 -12.14 29.39 -6.29
N LEU A 3 -11.28 28.36 -6.43
CA LEU A 3 -9.84 28.49 -6.24
C LEU A 3 -9.26 29.62 -7.11
N GLU A 4 -9.72 29.71 -8.35
CA GLU A 4 -9.27 30.76 -9.28
C GLU A 4 -9.59 32.17 -8.80
N SER A 5 -10.82 32.41 -8.29
CA SER A 5 -11.20 33.72 -7.74
C SER A 5 -10.38 34.08 -6.49
N LEU A 6 -10.07 33.09 -5.64
CA LEU A 6 -9.18 33.28 -4.49
C LEU A 6 -7.76 33.66 -4.92
N LEU A 7 -7.20 32.96 -5.90
CA LEU A 7 -5.86 33.25 -6.41
C LEU A 7 -5.74 34.64 -7.04
N VAL A 8 -6.80 35.10 -7.74
CA VAL A 8 -6.85 36.46 -8.28
C VAL A 8 -6.87 37.50 -7.15
N GLN A 9 -7.67 37.26 -6.11
CA GLN A 9 -7.71 38.16 -4.94
C GLN A 9 -6.36 38.24 -4.22
N LEU A 10 -5.71 37.09 -3.98
CA LEU A 10 -4.39 37.04 -3.33
C LEU A 10 -3.32 37.79 -4.15
N ARG A 11 -3.35 37.65 -5.48
CA ARG A 11 -2.44 38.41 -6.36
C ARG A 11 -2.68 39.92 -6.36
N ALA A 12 -3.91 40.34 -6.14
CA ALA A 12 -4.26 41.77 -6.05
C ALA A 12 -3.94 42.35 -4.67
N ASP A 13 -3.79 41.56 -3.65
CA ASP A 13 -3.46 41.98 -2.28
C ASP A 13 -1.96 42.30 -2.16
N ARG A 14 -1.65 43.58 -2.07
CA ARG A 14 -0.27 44.07 -1.92
C ARG A 14 0.39 43.63 -0.62
N SER A 15 -0.39 43.45 0.46
CA SER A 15 0.14 43.02 1.75
C SER A 15 0.57 41.56 1.69
N PHE A 16 -0.24 40.73 1.08
CA PHE A 16 0.09 39.32 0.83
C PHE A 16 1.29 39.17 -0.13
N MET A 17 1.26 39.87 -1.26
CA MET A 17 2.31 39.74 -2.28
C MET A 17 3.67 40.27 -1.85
N ARG A 18 3.75 41.16 -0.84
CA ARG A 18 5.04 41.62 -0.30
C ARG A 18 5.89 40.51 0.27
N ASP A 19 5.26 39.46 0.82
CA ASP A 19 5.94 38.34 1.47
C ASP A 19 6.07 37.12 0.53
N VAL A 20 5.64 37.25 -0.75
CA VAL A 20 5.76 36.21 -1.79
C VAL A 20 7.02 36.44 -2.60
N ALA A 21 8.01 35.57 -2.41
CA ALA A 21 9.27 35.62 -3.15
C ALA A 21 9.15 35.12 -4.60
N ALA A 22 8.28 34.12 -4.84
CA ALA A 22 8.02 33.55 -6.17
C ALA A 22 6.57 33.06 -6.26
N TRP A 23 5.99 33.17 -7.43
CA TRP A 23 4.66 32.63 -7.75
C TRP A 23 4.74 31.84 -9.04
N GLU A 24 4.86 30.53 -8.89
CA GLU A 24 4.97 29.61 -10.02
C GLU A 24 3.68 28.84 -10.26
N ARG A 25 3.36 28.61 -11.51
CA ARG A 25 2.27 27.71 -11.92
C ARG A 25 2.87 26.46 -12.55
N VAL A 26 2.72 25.34 -11.86
CA VAL A 26 3.10 24.05 -12.41
C VAL A 26 2.00 23.60 -13.38
N PRO A 27 2.29 23.40 -14.67
CA PRO A 27 1.30 22.96 -15.64
C PRO A 27 0.84 21.52 -15.34
N ALA A 28 -0.43 21.23 -15.64
CA ALA A 28 -0.94 19.87 -15.58
C ALA A 28 -0.14 18.96 -16.55
N ARG A 29 0.21 17.78 -16.07
CA ARG A 29 0.82 16.73 -16.92
C ARG A 29 -0.21 15.64 -17.15
N PRO A 30 -0.42 15.17 -18.41
CA PRO A 30 -1.33 14.06 -18.67
C PRO A 30 -0.84 12.79 -17.95
N ALA A 31 -1.78 12.04 -17.40
CA ALA A 31 -1.48 10.75 -16.81
C ALA A 31 -1.02 9.77 -17.89
N GLN A 32 0.06 9.04 -17.61
CA GLN A 32 0.48 7.93 -18.45
C GLN A 32 -0.17 6.65 -17.91
N THR A 33 -1.15 6.13 -18.65
CA THR A 33 -1.94 4.97 -18.25
C THR A 33 -1.67 3.76 -19.13
N ALA A 34 -1.98 2.58 -18.61
CA ALA A 34 -1.90 1.29 -19.28
C ALA A 34 -3.14 0.46 -18.95
N ALA A 35 -3.45 -0.51 -19.80
CA ALA A 35 -4.45 -1.52 -19.49
C ALA A 35 -4.04 -2.39 -18.30
N PHE A 36 -5.01 -3.05 -17.68
CA PHE A 36 -4.70 -4.06 -16.67
C PHE A 36 -3.92 -5.22 -17.30
N PRO A 37 -2.80 -5.66 -16.66
CA PRO A 37 -2.06 -6.83 -17.11
C PRO A 37 -2.95 -8.08 -17.17
N SER A 38 -2.78 -8.91 -18.19
CA SER A 38 -3.54 -10.16 -18.36
C SER A 38 -3.25 -11.21 -17.28
N THR A 39 -2.24 -10.98 -16.47
CA THR A 39 -1.88 -11.83 -15.31
C THR A 39 -2.80 -11.62 -14.10
N LEU A 40 -3.60 -10.54 -14.09
CA LEU A 40 -4.55 -10.28 -13.03
C LEU A 40 -5.87 -11.02 -13.27
N ASP A 41 -6.42 -11.56 -12.19
CA ASP A 41 -7.75 -12.17 -12.17
C ASP A 41 -8.83 -11.15 -12.56
N GLN A 42 -9.78 -11.57 -13.40
CA GLN A 42 -10.83 -10.69 -13.91
C GLN A 42 -11.70 -10.12 -12.78
N ARG A 43 -11.99 -10.91 -11.75
CA ARG A 43 -12.77 -10.44 -10.60
C ARG A 43 -12.05 -9.33 -9.83
N LEU A 44 -10.72 -9.42 -9.69
CA LEU A 44 -9.92 -8.35 -9.07
C LEU A 44 -9.99 -7.07 -9.92
N ILE A 45 -9.89 -7.19 -11.24
CA ILE A 45 -10.05 -6.07 -12.17
C ILE A 45 -11.42 -5.42 -12.01
N ASP A 46 -12.48 -6.22 -11.93
CA ASP A 46 -13.85 -5.73 -11.80
C ASP A 46 -14.05 -4.97 -10.47
N VAL A 47 -13.48 -5.47 -9.37
CA VAL A 47 -13.50 -4.76 -8.08
C VAL A 47 -12.75 -3.43 -8.16
N ILE A 48 -11.58 -3.40 -8.78
CA ILE A 48 -10.80 -2.16 -8.94
C ILE A 48 -11.57 -1.12 -9.77
N ARG A 49 -12.30 -1.57 -10.79
CA ARG A 49 -13.20 -0.68 -11.57
C ARG A 49 -14.36 -0.16 -10.73
N LEU A 50 -14.95 -0.97 -9.85
CA LEU A 50 -15.97 -0.51 -8.91
C LEU A 50 -15.46 0.58 -7.97
N HIS A 51 -14.15 0.55 -7.65
CA HIS A 51 -13.47 1.62 -6.90
C HIS A 51 -13.06 2.82 -7.77
N GLY A 52 -13.55 2.91 -9.02
CA GLY A 52 -13.37 4.06 -9.91
C GLY A 52 -12.04 4.09 -10.66
N ILE A 53 -11.34 2.96 -10.77
CA ILE A 53 -10.05 2.87 -11.47
C ILE A 53 -10.24 2.02 -12.74
N ASP A 54 -10.39 2.69 -13.87
CA ASP A 54 -10.60 2.04 -15.18
C ASP A 54 -9.30 1.62 -15.86
N GLN A 55 -8.20 2.29 -15.53
CA GLN A 55 -6.85 2.03 -16.05
C GLN A 55 -5.81 2.18 -14.96
N LEU A 56 -4.73 1.48 -15.07
CA LEU A 56 -3.56 1.63 -14.19
C LEU A 56 -2.63 2.72 -14.73
N TYR A 57 -1.85 3.33 -13.85
CA TYR A 57 -0.67 4.06 -14.30
C TYR A 57 0.38 3.09 -14.86
N THR A 58 1.19 3.54 -15.82
CA THR A 58 2.21 2.71 -16.46
C THR A 58 3.17 2.05 -15.48
N HIS A 59 3.57 2.76 -14.43
CA HIS A 59 4.44 2.20 -13.38
C HIS A 59 3.75 1.13 -12.52
N GLN A 60 2.42 1.23 -12.33
CA GLN A 60 1.63 0.21 -11.62
C GLN A 60 1.56 -1.07 -12.45
N ALA A 61 1.21 -0.96 -13.73
CA ALA A 61 1.18 -2.11 -14.64
C ALA A 61 2.54 -2.80 -14.73
N ALA A 62 3.62 -2.03 -14.91
CA ALA A 62 4.98 -2.55 -14.97
C ALA A 62 5.39 -3.27 -13.68
N ALA A 63 5.07 -2.72 -12.50
CA ALA A 63 5.35 -3.36 -11.22
C ALA A 63 4.61 -4.70 -11.07
N ILE A 64 3.34 -4.74 -11.44
CA ILE A 64 2.51 -5.97 -11.40
C ILE A 64 3.08 -7.04 -12.32
N GLU A 65 3.45 -6.68 -13.54
CA GLU A 65 4.06 -7.61 -14.50
C GLU A 65 5.40 -8.16 -14.02
N SER A 66 6.24 -7.30 -13.42
CA SER A 66 7.51 -7.74 -12.84
C SER A 66 7.31 -8.73 -11.69
N VAL A 67 6.38 -8.44 -10.77
CA VAL A 67 6.04 -9.36 -9.68
C VAL A 67 5.49 -10.69 -10.22
N ALA A 68 4.67 -10.66 -11.28
CA ALA A 68 4.14 -11.86 -11.91
C ALA A 68 5.24 -12.74 -12.54
N ARG A 69 6.38 -12.15 -12.94
CA ARG A 69 7.58 -12.88 -13.39
C ARG A 69 8.46 -13.39 -12.24
N GLY A 70 8.07 -13.13 -10.98
CA GLY A 70 8.87 -13.51 -9.80
C GLY A 70 10.02 -12.56 -9.49
N GLU A 71 10.01 -11.36 -10.04
CA GLU A 71 11.05 -10.35 -9.82
C GLU A 71 10.80 -9.54 -8.54
N HIS A 72 11.88 -9.10 -7.89
CA HIS A 72 11.80 -8.11 -6.83
C HIS A 72 11.68 -6.72 -7.43
N VAL A 73 10.79 -5.88 -6.87
CA VAL A 73 10.47 -4.56 -7.44
C VAL A 73 10.67 -3.46 -6.42
N VAL A 74 11.30 -2.38 -6.84
CA VAL A 74 11.38 -1.12 -6.09
C VAL A 74 10.67 -0.04 -6.91
N VAL A 75 9.62 0.56 -6.33
CA VAL A 75 8.85 1.62 -6.98
C VAL A 75 9.27 2.98 -6.43
N VAL A 76 9.90 3.78 -7.27
CA VAL A 76 10.35 5.15 -6.94
C VAL A 76 9.54 6.14 -7.75
N THR A 77 8.53 6.72 -7.13
CA THR A 77 7.62 7.72 -7.75
C THR A 77 7.28 8.80 -6.72
N SER A 78 6.75 9.93 -7.18
CA SER A 78 6.29 11.00 -6.31
C SER A 78 5.23 10.52 -5.31
N THR A 79 4.99 11.30 -4.26
CA THR A 79 3.85 11.09 -3.35
C THR A 79 2.52 11.15 -4.13
N ALA A 80 1.49 10.47 -3.63
CA ALA A 80 0.17 10.39 -4.26
C ALA A 80 0.14 9.84 -5.70
N SER A 81 1.12 9.03 -6.08
CA SER A 81 1.18 8.38 -7.40
C SER A 81 0.47 7.01 -7.45
N GLY A 82 -0.22 6.62 -6.39
CA GLY A 82 -0.93 5.34 -6.32
C GLY A 82 -0.02 4.11 -6.14
N LYS A 83 1.15 4.24 -5.50
CA LYS A 83 2.08 3.13 -5.21
C LYS A 83 1.42 1.93 -4.54
N THR A 84 0.39 2.16 -3.73
CA THR A 84 -0.35 1.11 -3.01
C THR A 84 -0.88 0.02 -3.94
N LEU A 85 -1.32 0.36 -5.14
CA LEU A 85 -1.79 -0.63 -6.12
C LEU A 85 -0.64 -1.50 -6.70
N CYS A 86 0.58 -0.98 -6.73
CA CYS A 86 1.75 -1.73 -7.21
C CYS A 86 1.99 -3.02 -6.40
N TYR A 87 1.64 -3.01 -5.11
CA TYR A 87 1.81 -4.19 -4.26
C TYR A 87 0.49 -4.85 -3.86
N ASN A 88 -0.61 -4.12 -3.69
CA ASN A 88 -1.89 -4.74 -3.32
C ASN A 88 -2.43 -5.64 -4.42
N LEU A 89 -2.35 -5.22 -5.71
CA LEU A 89 -2.91 -6.01 -6.79
C LEU A 89 -2.22 -7.36 -6.98
N PRO A 90 -0.88 -7.45 -7.09
CA PRO A 90 -0.23 -8.76 -7.22
C PRO A 90 -0.40 -9.63 -5.97
N VAL A 91 -0.40 -9.05 -4.77
CA VAL A 91 -0.62 -9.80 -3.53
C VAL A 91 -2.03 -10.36 -3.47
N LEU A 92 -3.07 -9.54 -3.66
CA LEU A 92 -4.45 -10.01 -3.64
C LEU A 92 -4.72 -11.04 -4.74
N ASN A 93 -4.14 -10.85 -5.92
CA ASN A 93 -4.22 -11.82 -7.02
C ASN A 93 -3.65 -13.17 -6.60
N ALA A 94 -2.48 -13.20 -5.97
CA ALA A 94 -1.85 -14.43 -5.51
C ALA A 94 -2.65 -15.10 -4.38
N LEU A 95 -3.11 -14.33 -3.39
CA LEU A 95 -3.88 -14.85 -2.26
C LEU A 95 -5.22 -15.46 -2.67
N ARG A 96 -5.84 -15.00 -3.77
CA ARG A 96 -7.04 -15.63 -4.33
C ARG A 96 -6.77 -17.04 -4.85
N HIS A 97 -5.60 -17.25 -5.46
CA HIS A 97 -5.21 -18.55 -6.03
C HIS A 97 -4.57 -19.47 -5.01
N GLU A 98 -3.95 -18.92 -3.97
CA GLU A 98 -3.32 -19.65 -2.88
C GLU A 98 -3.77 -19.07 -1.51
N PRO A 99 -4.97 -19.41 -0.99
CA PRO A 99 -5.52 -18.81 0.23
C PRO A 99 -4.67 -19.02 1.49
N THR A 100 -3.81 -20.03 1.49
CA THR A 100 -2.86 -20.29 2.59
C THR A 100 -1.62 -19.41 2.53
N ALA A 101 -1.33 -18.79 1.38
CA ALA A 101 -0.19 -17.89 1.23
C ALA A 101 -0.33 -16.65 2.14
N THR A 102 0.80 -16.18 2.63
CA THR A 102 0.85 -15.00 3.52
C THR A 102 1.68 -13.89 2.87
N ALA A 103 1.23 -12.66 3.03
CA ALA A 103 1.99 -11.45 2.75
C ALA A 103 2.27 -10.69 4.04
N LEU A 104 3.52 -10.24 4.22
CA LEU A 104 3.96 -9.41 5.33
C LEU A 104 4.15 -7.97 4.83
N TYR A 105 3.40 -7.03 5.41
CA TYR A 105 3.51 -5.61 5.09
C TYR A 105 4.16 -4.87 6.25
N LEU A 106 5.19 -4.08 5.94
CA LEU A 106 5.92 -3.25 6.88
C LEU A 106 5.64 -1.78 6.60
N PHE A 107 5.05 -1.09 7.56
CA PHE A 107 4.82 0.34 7.53
C PHE A 107 5.58 1.03 8.67
N PRO A 108 6.10 2.26 8.46
CA PRO A 108 6.92 2.93 9.48
C PRO A 108 6.13 3.36 10.72
N THR A 109 4.82 3.62 10.57
CA THR A 109 3.98 4.10 11.67
C THR A 109 2.68 3.30 11.78
N LYS A 110 2.14 3.22 13.01
CA LYS A 110 0.84 2.60 13.28
C LYS A 110 -0.30 3.31 12.55
N ALA A 111 -0.25 4.64 12.45
CA ALA A 111 -1.28 5.42 11.77
C ALA A 111 -1.38 5.00 10.30
N LEU A 112 -0.24 4.98 9.59
CA LEU A 112 -0.19 4.54 8.19
C LEU A 112 -0.62 3.08 8.03
N ALA A 113 -0.18 2.20 8.94
CA ALA A 113 -0.59 0.79 8.94
C ALA A 113 -2.11 0.63 9.07
N ASN A 114 -2.75 1.40 9.95
CA ASN A 114 -4.21 1.36 10.13
C ASN A 114 -4.96 1.91 8.92
N ASP A 115 -4.51 3.02 8.32
CA ASP A 115 -5.13 3.57 7.12
C ASP A 115 -5.04 2.57 5.95
N GLN A 116 -3.88 1.92 5.79
CA GLN A 116 -3.71 0.89 4.77
C GLN A 116 -4.53 -0.37 5.06
N LEU A 117 -4.69 -0.76 6.34
CA LEU A 117 -5.58 -1.86 6.71
C LEU A 117 -7.02 -1.60 6.30
N VAL A 118 -7.56 -0.40 6.59
CA VAL A 118 -8.94 -0.03 6.24
C VAL A 118 -9.14 -0.09 4.72
N ASN A 119 -8.22 0.50 3.95
CA ASN A 119 -8.28 0.49 2.48
C ASN A 119 -8.20 -0.94 1.93
N LEU A 120 -7.30 -1.77 2.46
CA LEU A 120 -7.14 -3.14 2.03
C LEU A 120 -8.35 -4.01 2.38
N GLN A 121 -8.95 -3.82 3.57
CA GLN A 121 -10.15 -4.52 3.99
C GLN A 121 -11.36 -4.18 3.12
N SER A 122 -11.49 -2.92 2.66
CA SER A 122 -12.52 -2.55 1.69
C SER A 122 -12.37 -3.35 0.39
N LEU A 123 -11.17 -3.41 -0.17
CA LEU A 123 -10.91 -4.20 -1.38
C LEU A 123 -11.17 -5.71 -1.17
N ILE A 124 -10.74 -6.24 -0.03
CA ILE A 124 -10.93 -7.66 0.31
C ILE A 124 -12.42 -8.00 0.44
N SER A 125 -13.22 -7.15 1.09
CA SER A 125 -14.66 -7.41 1.28
C SER A 125 -15.41 -7.51 -0.03
N ASP A 126 -15.03 -6.71 -1.03
CA ASP A 126 -15.65 -6.72 -2.36
C ASP A 126 -15.11 -7.86 -3.25
N LEU A 127 -13.84 -8.25 -3.01
CA LEU A 127 -13.15 -9.25 -3.82
C LEU A 127 -13.49 -10.69 -3.38
N ASP A 128 -13.20 -11.00 -2.14
CA ASP A 128 -13.37 -12.34 -1.56
C ASP A 128 -13.34 -12.27 -0.02
N PRO A 129 -14.50 -12.45 0.65
CA PRO A 129 -14.58 -12.42 2.11
C PRO A 129 -13.78 -13.51 2.84
N ALA A 130 -13.31 -14.53 2.14
CA ALA A 130 -12.43 -15.55 2.71
C ALA A 130 -10.99 -15.06 2.92
N LEU A 131 -10.59 -14.01 2.19
CA LEU A 131 -9.30 -13.35 2.40
C LEU A 131 -9.32 -12.54 3.70
N SER A 132 -8.16 -12.36 4.31
CA SER A 132 -8.03 -11.61 5.55
C SER A 132 -6.85 -10.65 5.53
N ALA A 133 -7.02 -9.50 6.17
CA ALA A 133 -5.94 -8.59 6.51
C ALA A 133 -6.02 -8.27 8.00
N ARG A 134 -4.88 -8.28 8.68
CA ARG A 134 -4.77 -8.09 10.13
C ARG A 134 -3.52 -7.34 10.50
N THR A 135 -3.57 -6.58 11.59
CA THR A 135 -2.42 -5.91 12.16
C THR A 135 -1.82 -6.71 13.32
N TYR A 136 -0.52 -6.58 13.49
CA TYR A 136 0.19 -7.04 14.68
C TYR A 136 1.16 -5.94 15.14
N ASP A 137 0.83 -5.32 16.26
CA ASP A 137 1.60 -4.24 16.87
C ASP A 137 1.54 -4.30 18.41
N GLY A 138 2.12 -3.30 19.08
CA GLY A 138 2.13 -3.24 20.54
C GLY A 138 0.74 -3.16 21.18
N ASP A 139 -0.24 -2.63 20.45
CA ASP A 139 -1.62 -2.43 20.92
C ASP A 139 -2.54 -3.61 20.55
N THR A 140 -2.04 -4.60 19.81
CA THR A 140 -2.82 -5.78 19.44
C THR A 140 -3.27 -6.54 20.69
N PRO A 141 -4.59 -6.71 20.92
CA PRO A 141 -5.14 -7.41 22.07
C PRO A 141 -4.64 -8.85 22.17
N ARG A 142 -4.48 -9.34 23.39
CA ARG A 142 -3.90 -10.68 23.66
C ARG A 142 -4.68 -11.82 22.99
N ASP A 143 -5.98 -11.73 22.95
CA ASP A 143 -6.87 -12.67 22.27
C ASP A 143 -6.65 -12.72 20.76
N ARG A 144 -6.35 -11.58 20.13
CA ARG A 144 -6.06 -11.48 18.70
C ARG A 144 -4.62 -11.82 18.33
N ARG A 145 -3.69 -11.81 19.29
CA ARG A 145 -2.27 -12.16 19.02
C ARG A 145 -2.11 -13.59 18.52
N LYS A 146 -2.93 -14.52 19.01
CA LYS A 146 -2.87 -15.91 18.56
C LYS A 146 -3.34 -16.06 17.11
N SER A 147 -4.45 -15.44 16.75
CA SER A 147 -4.97 -15.46 15.36
C SER A 147 -4.05 -14.73 14.37
N ALA A 148 -3.34 -13.69 14.82
CA ALA A 148 -2.37 -12.99 13.98
C ALA A 148 -1.19 -13.86 13.53
N ARG A 149 -0.88 -14.95 14.25
CA ARG A 149 0.22 -15.89 13.94
C ARG A 149 -0.14 -16.95 12.90
N GLY A 150 -1.41 -17.04 12.52
CA GLY A 150 -1.88 -18.02 11.53
C GLY A 150 -1.34 -17.75 10.13
N ALA A 151 -1.40 -18.79 9.29
CA ALA A 151 -1.14 -18.68 7.86
C ALA A 151 -2.30 -17.99 7.13
N GLY A 152 -2.01 -17.53 5.94
CA GLY A 152 -2.98 -16.93 5.02
C GLY A 152 -3.22 -15.45 5.24
N GLY A 153 -3.52 -14.76 4.14
CA GLY A 153 -3.86 -13.35 4.13
C GLY A 153 -2.69 -12.38 4.31
N VAL A 154 -3.01 -11.15 4.67
CA VAL A 154 -2.02 -10.08 4.85
C VAL A 154 -1.81 -9.79 6.34
N LEU A 155 -0.56 -9.86 6.79
CA LEU A 155 -0.14 -9.39 8.10
C LEU A 155 0.53 -8.03 7.95
N ILE A 156 -0.03 -7.02 8.61
CA ILE A 156 0.50 -5.66 8.64
C ILE A 156 1.20 -5.43 9.98
N THR A 157 2.43 -4.96 9.95
CA THR A 157 3.21 -4.66 11.15
C THR A 157 4.20 -3.51 10.89
N ASN A 158 5.06 -3.23 11.84
CA ASN A 158 6.15 -2.27 11.71
C ASN A 158 7.50 -2.93 12.01
N PRO A 159 8.63 -2.30 11.65
CA PRO A 159 9.97 -2.85 11.87
C PRO A 159 10.26 -3.19 13.32
N ASP A 160 9.83 -2.36 14.27
CA ASP A 160 10.06 -2.59 15.71
C ASP A 160 9.38 -3.87 16.17
N MET A 161 8.12 -4.08 15.77
CA MET A 161 7.40 -5.30 16.11
C MET A 161 7.94 -6.52 15.39
N LEU A 162 8.38 -6.37 14.14
CA LEU A 162 9.07 -7.44 13.44
C LEU A 162 10.35 -7.85 14.23
N HIS A 163 11.15 -6.86 14.61
CA HIS A 163 12.41 -7.08 15.31
C HIS A 163 12.24 -7.61 16.75
N THR A 164 11.30 -7.04 17.52
CA THR A 164 11.16 -7.35 18.94
C THR A 164 10.09 -8.40 19.26
N GLY A 165 9.03 -8.47 18.46
CA GLY A 165 7.85 -9.30 18.73
C GLY A 165 7.72 -10.54 17.85
N ILE A 166 8.27 -10.53 16.64
CA ILE A 166 8.12 -11.62 15.67
C ILE A 166 9.40 -12.45 15.56
N LEU A 167 10.52 -11.84 15.15
CA LEU A 167 11.76 -12.56 14.85
C LEU A 167 12.35 -13.29 16.06
N PRO A 168 12.43 -12.71 17.29
CA PRO A 168 12.92 -13.44 18.47
C PRO A 168 12.01 -14.62 18.86
N HIS A 169 10.76 -14.59 18.44
CA HIS A 169 9.75 -15.62 18.73
C HIS A 169 9.33 -16.40 17.49
N HIS A 170 10.21 -16.48 16.48
CA HIS A 170 9.90 -17.07 15.15
C HIS A 170 9.31 -18.48 15.22
N THR A 171 9.63 -19.27 16.22
CA THR A 171 9.02 -20.59 16.43
C THR A 171 7.51 -20.53 16.65
N GLN A 172 6.98 -19.44 17.20
CA GLN A 172 5.56 -19.21 17.35
C GLN A 172 4.90 -18.69 16.06
N TRP A 173 5.72 -18.31 15.07
CA TRP A 173 5.32 -17.75 13.78
C TRP A 173 5.60 -18.71 12.61
N THR A 174 5.86 -19.99 12.92
CA THR A 174 6.25 -20.99 11.92
C THR A 174 5.24 -21.06 10.77
N SER A 175 3.93 -21.07 11.06
CA SER A 175 2.89 -21.14 10.03
C SER A 175 2.93 -19.93 9.08
N LEU A 176 3.17 -18.73 9.63
CA LEU A 176 3.31 -17.53 8.83
C LEU A 176 4.53 -17.61 7.93
N PHE A 177 5.70 -17.97 8.48
CA PHE A 177 6.95 -17.99 7.70
C PHE A 177 6.96 -19.10 6.63
N GLN A 178 6.34 -20.26 6.89
CA GLN A 178 6.24 -21.34 5.93
C GLN A 178 5.34 -20.99 4.74
N SER A 179 4.34 -20.16 4.95
CA SER A 179 3.40 -19.69 3.93
C SER A 179 3.74 -18.33 3.32
N LEU A 180 4.82 -17.69 3.78
CA LEU A 180 5.22 -16.35 3.34
C LEU A 180 5.62 -16.35 1.87
N ARG A 181 4.93 -15.53 1.07
CA ARG A 181 5.20 -15.34 -0.37
C ARG A 181 5.66 -13.93 -0.69
N TYR A 182 5.14 -12.93 0.04
CA TYR A 182 5.41 -11.53 -0.25
C TYR A 182 5.84 -10.79 1.00
N ILE A 183 6.83 -9.93 0.84
CA ILE A 183 7.20 -8.91 1.82
C ILE A 183 7.08 -7.57 1.12
N VAL A 184 6.25 -6.70 1.67
CA VAL A 184 6.07 -5.32 1.20
C VAL A 184 6.67 -4.39 2.25
N ILE A 185 7.55 -3.50 1.81
CA ILE A 185 8.17 -2.48 2.65
C ILE A 185 7.78 -1.12 2.07
N ASP A 186 6.89 -0.42 2.77
CA ASP A 186 6.47 0.92 2.34
C ASP A 186 7.35 1.99 3.02
N GLU A 187 7.46 3.15 2.36
CA GLU A 187 8.28 4.28 2.82
C GLU A 187 9.73 3.86 3.18
N LEU A 188 10.33 3.02 2.34
CA LEU A 188 11.67 2.43 2.56
C LEU A 188 12.74 3.46 2.95
N HIS A 189 12.59 4.70 2.47
CA HIS A 189 13.51 5.80 2.77
C HIS A 189 13.54 6.22 4.25
N THR A 190 12.53 5.84 5.04
CA THR A 190 12.44 6.13 6.48
C THR A 190 13.29 5.18 7.31
N TYR A 191 13.62 4.00 6.78
CA TYR A 191 14.38 2.97 7.48
C TYR A 191 15.88 3.27 7.37
N ARG A 192 16.36 4.19 8.22
CA ARG A 192 17.77 4.61 8.31
C ARG A 192 18.24 4.62 9.75
N GLY A 193 19.54 4.36 9.99
CA GLY A 193 20.13 4.40 11.31
C GLY A 193 19.53 3.35 12.25
N ILE A 194 18.97 3.80 13.36
CA ILE A 194 18.40 2.90 14.39
C ILE A 194 17.17 2.13 13.89
N PHE A 195 16.46 2.65 12.89
CA PHE A 195 15.25 2.04 12.35
C PHE A 195 15.47 1.20 11.09
N GLY A 196 16.70 1.08 10.58
CA GLY A 196 16.99 0.40 9.34
C GLY A 196 18.07 -0.68 9.41
#